data_eaf7b853cc0b2ccf12e6f42d23d8da68
#
_entry.id   eaf7b853cc0b2ccf12e6f42d23d8da68
#
_cell.length_a   1.000
_cell.length_b   1.000
_cell.length_c   1.000
_cell.angle_alpha   90.00
_cell.angle_beta   90.00
_cell.angle_gamma   90.00
#
_symmetry.space_group_name_H-M   'P 1'
#
loop_
_entity.id
_entity.type
_entity.pdbx_description
1 polymer ?
#
loop_
_entity_poly.entity_id
_entity_poly.type
_entity_poly.pdbx_seq_one_letter_code
_entity_poly.pdbx_strand_id
1 'polypeptide(L)'
;MPEQDLRLQQLKVWLDEQLPILFNAQDWGPVPPATLTAASSDASFRRYFRWEGGAHTFVVMDAPPPQENCKPFVDIADFLRTCLINVPKIYAQDLDRGFLLLN
;
A
#
# COMPACT_ATOMS: atom_id res chain seq x y z
N MET A 1 -2.23 -13.31 22.44
CA MET A 1 -2.33 -12.88 21.76
C MET A 1 -1.80 -12.45 21.72
N PRO A 2 -2.04 -12.77 21.65
CA PRO A 2 -0.88 -12.47 21.24
C PRO A 2 -0.72 -11.08 21.16
N GLU A 3 0.42 -10.71 21.02
CA GLU A 3 0.65 -9.33 20.97
C GLU A 3 -0.03 -8.74 19.77
N GLN A 4 -0.41 -7.53 19.92
CA GLN A 4 -1.03 -6.77 18.88
C GLN A 4 -0.10 -6.65 17.68
N ASP A 5 -0.67 -6.66 16.49
CA ASP A 5 0.06 -6.33 15.29
C ASP A 5 0.00 -4.81 15.13
N LEU A 6 0.95 -4.14 15.78
CA LEU A 6 0.95 -2.68 15.80
C LEU A 6 1.17 -2.10 14.41
N ARG A 7 1.99 -2.76 13.58
CA ARG A 7 2.21 -2.27 12.23
C ARG A 7 0.94 -2.36 11.41
N LEU A 8 0.17 -3.42 11.56
CA LEU A 8 -1.10 -3.54 10.83
C LEU A 8 -2.08 -2.47 11.28
N GLN A 9 -2.12 -2.16 12.58
CA GLN A 9 -2.98 -1.09 13.08
C GLN A 9 -2.55 0.25 12.50
N GLN A 10 -1.26 0.53 12.46
CA GLN A 10 -0.74 1.76 11.88
C GLN A 10 -1.03 1.82 10.37
N LEU A 11 -0.91 0.70 9.70
CA LEU A 11 -1.21 0.62 8.28
C LEU A 11 -2.68 0.95 8.01
N LYS A 12 -3.57 0.43 8.83
CA LYS A 12 -5.00 0.70 8.68
C LYS A 12 -5.31 2.18 8.90
N VAL A 13 -4.69 2.80 9.91
CA VAL A 13 -4.87 4.24 10.14
C VAL A 13 -4.35 5.04 8.95
N TRP A 14 -3.20 4.66 8.42
CA TRP A 14 -2.63 5.32 7.25
C TRP A 14 -3.55 5.20 6.04
N LEU A 15 -4.13 4.02 5.82
CA LEU A 15 -5.08 3.83 4.72
C LEU A 15 -6.33 4.69 4.91
N ASP A 16 -6.84 4.79 6.15
CA ASP A 16 -8.00 5.63 6.44
C ASP A 16 -7.72 7.10 6.14
N GLU A 17 -6.46 7.52 6.21
CA GLU A 17 -6.05 8.88 5.85
C GLU A 17 -5.87 9.05 4.34
N GLN A 18 -5.26 8.04 3.69
CA GLN A 18 -4.87 8.17 2.28
C GLN A 18 -6.02 7.91 1.31
N LEU A 19 -6.90 6.96 1.63
CA LEU A 19 -7.94 6.56 0.69
C LEU A 19 -8.93 7.69 0.39
N PRO A 20 -9.41 8.48 1.37
CA PRO A 20 -10.27 9.62 1.02
C PRO A 20 -9.57 10.62 0.11
N ILE A 21 -8.28 10.85 0.32
CA ILE A 21 -7.52 11.78 -0.52
C ILE A 21 -7.44 11.23 -1.95
N LEU A 22 -7.13 9.94 -2.07
CA LEU A 22 -7.02 9.30 -3.38
C LEU A 22 -8.37 9.31 -4.10
N PHE A 23 -9.44 8.89 -3.43
CA PHE A 23 -10.76 8.83 -4.06
C PHE A 23 -11.22 10.21 -4.51
N ASN A 24 -10.94 11.23 -3.70
CA ASN A 24 -11.29 12.60 -4.09
C ASN A 24 -10.47 13.06 -5.29
N ALA A 25 -9.17 12.78 -5.29
CA ALA A 25 -8.30 13.18 -6.38
C ALA A 25 -8.69 12.51 -7.70
N GLN A 26 -9.18 11.28 -7.65
CA GLN A 26 -9.58 10.53 -8.84
C GLN A 26 -11.05 10.72 -9.20
N ASP A 27 -11.80 11.46 -8.37
CA ASP A 27 -13.22 11.69 -8.57
C ASP A 27 -14.00 10.36 -8.57
N TRP A 28 -13.64 9.47 -7.64
CA TRP A 28 -14.28 8.17 -7.51
C TRP A 28 -15.44 8.16 -6.51
N GLY A 29 -15.73 9.31 -5.88
CA GLY A 29 -16.77 9.40 -4.87
C GLY A 29 -16.26 8.98 -3.50
N PRO A 30 -17.17 8.71 -2.57
CA PRO A 30 -16.76 8.34 -1.20
C PRO A 30 -16.12 6.96 -1.18
N VAL A 31 -15.24 6.76 -0.19
CA VAL A 31 -14.60 5.45 -0.01
C VAL A 31 -15.66 4.45 0.47
N PRO A 32 -15.86 3.35 -0.25
CA PRO A 32 -16.87 2.36 0.14
C PRO A 32 -16.39 1.51 1.31
N PRO A 33 -17.31 0.80 1.95
CA PRO A 33 -16.92 -0.23 2.91
C PRO A 33 -16.00 -1.24 2.22
N ALA A 34 -14.99 -1.69 2.96
CA ALA A 34 -13.94 -2.51 2.35
C ALA A 34 -13.41 -3.54 3.32
N THR A 35 -12.74 -4.54 2.76
CA THR A 35 -12.02 -5.54 3.53
C THR A 35 -10.54 -5.42 3.24
N LEU A 36 -9.73 -5.74 4.25
CA LEU A 36 -8.27 -5.82 4.11
C LEU A 36 -7.84 -7.20 4.54
N THR A 37 -7.31 -7.97 3.59
CA THR A 37 -6.94 -9.36 3.85
C THR A 37 -5.48 -9.58 3.48
N ALA A 38 -4.82 -10.52 4.17
CA ALA A 38 -3.46 -10.90 3.83
C ALA A 38 -3.45 -11.53 2.46
N ALA A 39 -2.62 -11.00 1.55
CA ALA A 39 -2.51 -11.51 0.20
C ALA A 39 -1.34 -12.48 0.07
N SER A 40 -0.17 -12.08 0.57
CA SER A 40 0.99 -12.95 0.57
C SER A 40 2.05 -12.37 1.49
N SER A 41 3.05 -13.19 1.78
CA SER A 41 4.28 -12.73 2.42
C SER A 41 5.41 -13.52 1.80
N ASP A 42 6.58 -12.91 1.74
CA ASP A 42 7.73 -13.63 1.21
C ASP A 42 8.71 -13.93 2.35
N ALA A 43 9.89 -14.41 2.02
CA ALA A 43 10.89 -14.78 3.02
C ALA A 43 11.51 -13.55 3.69
N SER A 44 11.25 -12.36 3.20
CA SER A 44 11.74 -11.13 3.80
C SER A 44 10.76 -10.62 4.84
N PHE A 45 10.97 -9.40 5.29
CA PHE A 45 10.07 -8.77 6.27
C PHE A 45 8.87 -8.11 5.63
N ARG A 46 8.74 -8.16 4.30
CA ARG A 46 7.62 -7.53 3.61
C ARG A 46 6.37 -8.37 3.71
N ARG A 47 5.22 -7.67 3.84
CA ARG A 47 3.91 -8.30 3.82
C ARG A 47 3.06 -7.57 2.80
N TYR A 48 2.12 -8.30 2.19
CA TYR A 48 1.20 -7.74 1.20
C TYR A 48 -0.22 -8.00 1.63
N PHE A 49 -1.05 -6.99 1.47
CA PHE A 49 -2.47 -7.08 1.81
C PHE A 49 -3.28 -6.68 0.58
N ARG A 50 -4.50 -7.21 0.51
CA ARG A 50 -5.44 -6.83 -0.52
C ARG A 50 -6.55 -6.01 0.11
N TRP A 51 -6.75 -4.80 -0.42
CA TRP A 51 -7.86 -3.95 -0.04
C TRP A 51 -8.92 -4.04 -1.13
N GLU A 52 -10.15 -4.40 -0.74
CA GLU A 52 -11.24 -4.56 -1.68
C GLU A 52 -12.45 -3.80 -1.17
N GLY A 53 -12.91 -2.82 -1.96
CA GLY A 53 -14.06 -2.01 -1.60
C GLY A 53 -14.78 -1.54 -2.85
N GLY A 54 -16.07 -1.83 -2.96
CA GLY A 54 -16.84 -1.49 -4.15
C GLY A 54 -16.23 -2.13 -5.38
N ALA A 55 -15.97 -1.32 -6.39
CA ALA A 55 -15.36 -1.78 -7.64
C ALA A 55 -13.83 -1.67 -7.63
N HIS A 56 -13.23 -1.33 -6.49
CA HIS A 56 -11.79 -1.05 -6.42
C HIS A 56 -11.05 -2.12 -5.66
N THR A 57 -9.86 -2.44 -6.14
CA THR A 57 -8.95 -3.38 -5.48
C THR A 57 -7.55 -2.79 -5.51
N PHE A 58 -6.88 -2.79 -4.36
CA PHE A 58 -5.52 -2.29 -4.26
C PHE A 58 -4.65 -3.31 -3.56
N VAL A 59 -3.34 -3.24 -3.82
CA VAL A 59 -2.34 -3.97 -3.06
C VAL A 59 -1.68 -2.98 -2.11
N VAL A 60 -1.56 -3.38 -0.85
CA VAL A 60 -0.93 -2.56 0.17
C VAL A 60 0.30 -3.29 0.66
N MET A 61 1.46 -2.64 0.59
CA MET A 61 2.72 -3.24 1.02
C MET A 61 3.13 -2.67 2.37
N ASP A 62 3.52 -3.57 3.26
CA ASP A 62 4.10 -3.26 4.56
C ASP A 62 5.54 -3.76 4.55
N ALA A 63 6.49 -2.82 4.46
CA ALA A 63 7.91 -3.12 4.37
C ALA A 63 8.63 -2.42 5.54
N PRO A 64 8.71 -3.08 6.71
CA PRO A 64 9.17 -2.42 7.93
C PRO A 64 10.65 -2.05 7.90
N PRO A 65 10.99 -0.75 8.02
CA PRO A 65 12.37 -0.35 8.21
C PRO A 65 12.80 -0.71 9.65
N PRO A 66 14.09 -0.89 9.90
CA PRO A 66 15.19 -0.82 8.95
C PRO A 66 15.41 -2.12 8.17
N GLN A 67 14.60 -3.17 8.40
CA GLN A 67 14.78 -4.45 7.75
C GLN A 67 14.47 -4.38 6.26
N GLU A 68 13.53 -3.52 5.88
CA GLU A 68 13.17 -3.31 4.47
C GLU A 68 13.29 -1.84 4.13
N ASN A 69 13.45 -1.56 2.85
CA ASN A 69 13.52 -0.20 2.35
C ASN A 69 12.75 -0.11 1.04
N CYS A 70 11.68 0.67 1.06
CA CYS A 70 10.81 0.82 -0.11
C CYS A 70 11.39 1.73 -1.19
N LYS A 71 12.38 2.56 -0.84
CA LYS A 71 12.82 3.58 -1.78
C LYS A 71 13.39 3.01 -3.08
N PRO A 72 14.22 1.96 -3.06
CA PRO A 72 14.67 1.38 -4.34
C PRO A 72 13.51 0.87 -5.18
N PHE A 73 12.47 0.30 -4.57
CA PHE A 73 11.31 -0.15 -5.31
C PHE A 73 10.60 1.04 -5.97
N VAL A 74 10.41 2.13 -5.23
CA VAL A 74 9.74 3.32 -5.76
C VAL A 74 10.56 3.93 -6.90
N ASP A 75 11.88 4.03 -6.71
CA ASP A 75 12.76 4.63 -7.73
C ASP A 75 12.76 3.82 -9.02
N ILE A 76 12.82 2.50 -8.91
CA ILE A 76 12.81 1.62 -10.07
C ILE A 76 11.46 1.70 -10.78
N ALA A 77 10.37 1.68 -10.03
CA ALA A 77 9.03 1.76 -10.61
C ALA A 77 8.84 3.07 -11.36
N ASP A 78 9.31 4.18 -10.79
CA ASP A 78 9.22 5.48 -11.45
C ASP A 78 10.04 5.51 -12.73
N PHE A 79 11.27 4.96 -12.69
CA PHE A 79 12.11 4.90 -13.87
C PHE A 79 11.46 4.08 -14.98
N LEU A 80 10.95 2.89 -14.64
CA LEU A 80 10.32 2.02 -15.63
C LEU A 80 9.07 2.67 -16.24
N ARG A 81 8.34 3.43 -15.44
CA ARG A 81 7.15 4.13 -15.92
C ARG A 81 7.53 5.18 -16.95
N THR A 82 8.65 5.89 -16.74
CA THR A 82 9.12 6.86 -17.73
C THR A 82 9.55 6.19 -19.03
N CYS A 83 9.88 4.90 -18.99
CA CYS A 83 10.22 4.11 -20.17
C CYS A 83 8.99 3.49 -20.81
N LEU A 84 7.79 3.83 -20.35
CA LEU A 84 6.51 3.31 -20.85
C LEU A 84 6.38 1.80 -20.63
N ILE A 85 7.04 1.26 -19.60
CA ILE A 85 6.92 -0.13 -19.24
C ILE A 85 5.78 -0.27 -18.24
N ASN A 86 4.97 -1.30 -18.41
CA ASN A 86 3.81 -1.53 -17.55
C ASN A 86 4.28 -2.01 -16.19
N VAL A 87 4.12 -1.15 -15.17
CA VAL A 87 4.49 -1.46 -13.78
C VAL A 87 3.33 -1.06 -12.87
N PRO A 88 3.28 -1.59 -11.64
CA PRO A 88 2.26 -1.17 -10.69
C PRO A 88 2.33 0.33 -10.43
N LYS A 89 1.17 0.95 -10.36
CA LYS A 89 1.09 2.37 -10.04
C LYS A 89 1.13 2.52 -8.52
N ILE A 90 1.93 3.46 -8.06
CA ILE A 90 2.03 3.79 -6.64
C ILE A 90 1.10 4.96 -6.38
N TYR A 91 0.00 4.71 -5.65
CA TYR A 91 -0.97 5.74 -5.35
C TYR A 91 -0.58 6.56 -4.13
N ALA A 92 0.09 5.95 -3.17
CA ALA A 92 0.53 6.64 -1.95
C ALA A 92 1.72 5.90 -1.37
N GLN A 93 2.56 6.65 -0.66
CA GLN A 93 3.76 6.06 -0.05
C GLN A 93 4.07 6.76 1.26
N ASP A 94 4.62 5.99 2.19
CA ASP A 94 5.17 6.50 3.45
C ASP A 94 6.47 5.74 3.67
N LEU A 95 7.57 6.31 3.20
CA LEU A 95 8.87 5.62 3.23
C LEU A 95 9.41 5.49 4.63
N ASP A 96 9.06 6.41 5.53
CA ASP A 96 9.53 6.35 6.91
C ASP A 96 8.97 5.14 7.64
N ARG A 97 7.70 4.82 7.41
CA ARG A 97 7.06 3.67 8.03
C ARG A 97 7.08 2.42 7.15
N GLY A 98 7.39 2.58 5.87
CA GLY A 98 7.48 1.46 4.93
C GLY A 98 6.13 1.02 4.38
N PHE A 99 5.22 1.95 4.12
CA PHE A 99 3.90 1.63 3.58
C PHE A 99 3.78 2.10 2.14
N LEU A 100 3.21 1.25 1.28
CA LEU A 100 2.90 1.61 -0.11
C LEU A 100 1.47 1.19 -0.43
N LEU A 101 0.77 2.04 -1.18
CA LEU A 101 -0.55 1.72 -1.72
C LEU A 101 -0.41 1.60 -3.23
N LEU A 102 -0.69 0.42 -3.77
CA LEU A 102 -0.44 0.08 -5.18
C LEU A 102 -1.74 -0.35 -5.86
N ASN A 103 -1.77 -0.22 -7.18
CA ASN A 103 -2.90 -0.78 -7.92
C ASN A 103 -2.78 -2.27 -8.15
#